data_46b48c5f34849c67db2739eebd7b6aba
#
_entry.id   46b48c5f34849c67db2739eebd7b6aba
#
_cell.length_a   1.000
_cell.length_b   1.000
_cell.length_c   1.000
_cell.angle_alpha   90.00
_cell.angle_beta   90.00
_cell.angle_gamma   90.00
#
_symmetry.space_group_name_H-M   'P 1'
#
loop_
_entity.id
_entity.type
_entity.pdbx_description
1 polymer ?
#
loop_
_entity_poly.entity_id
_entity_poly.type
_entity_poly.pdbx_seq_one_letter_code
_entity_poly.pdbx_strand_id
1 'polypeptide(L)'
;PHAVVKLNLFEGGSMVHRELIASGIVSIFQKLYAHSWGPRLEYILRNTLLTLLSQNAKLEDILRMLTDERYRHKVVESLDDLVLKNFWETEFNKMQEKQRIEAISPILNKVGQFVTSPLVRNVVNTNQSSFSIEDVMNSGKILLVNLSQGKLGEDNTALLGAMLITKIQLAAMNRVYIPEEE
;
A
#
# COMPACT_ATOMS: atom_id res chain seq x y z
N PRO A 1 -18.09 13.47 -18.63
CA PRO A 1 -17.01 12.59 -18.21
C PRO A 1 -16.87 12.74 -16.70
N HIS A 2 -17.23 11.69 -15.96
CA HIS A 2 -17.03 11.70 -14.51
C HIS A 2 -15.52 11.57 -14.24
N ALA A 3 -14.96 12.54 -13.50
CA ALA A 3 -13.57 12.45 -13.08
C ALA A 3 -13.39 11.22 -12.18
N VAL A 4 -12.43 10.38 -12.52
CA VAL A 4 -12.10 9.22 -11.68
C VAL A 4 -11.36 9.72 -10.44
N VAL A 5 -11.89 9.43 -9.27
CA VAL A 5 -11.22 9.71 -7.99
C VAL A 5 -10.01 8.80 -7.87
N LYS A 6 -8.87 9.38 -7.54
CA LYS A 6 -7.60 8.68 -7.34
C LYS A 6 -7.24 8.71 -5.85
N LEU A 7 -6.77 7.57 -5.34
CA LEU A 7 -6.36 7.41 -3.94
C LEU A 7 -5.04 6.62 -3.89
N ASN A 8 -3.94 7.31 -3.62
CA ASN A 8 -2.65 6.66 -3.44
C ASN A 8 -2.46 6.19 -1.99
N LEU A 9 -2.20 4.91 -1.81
CA LEU A 9 -1.90 4.33 -0.49
C LEU A 9 -0.52 4.72 0.04
N PHE A 10 0.43 4.97 -0.86
CA PHE A 10 1.82 5.26 -0.53
C PHE A 10 2.09 6.75 -0.34
N GLU A 11 1.06 7.58 -0.51
CA GLU A 11 1.17 9.03 -0.38
C GLU A 11 1.12 9.46 1.09
N GLY A 12 2.02 10.36 1.42
CA GLY A 12 2.05 11.04 2.70
C GLY A 12 2.87 10.31 3.76
N GLY A 13 3.89 10.99 4.27
CA GLY A 13 4.45 10.56 5.51
C GLY A 13 5.94 10.80 5.69
N SER A 14 6.24 11.43 6.83
CA SER A 14 7.55 11.35 7.47
C SER A 14 7.94 9.88 7.72
N MET A 15 9.19 9.60 8.08
CA MET A 15 9.65 8.23 8.38
C MET A 15 8.75 7.52 9.39
N VAL A 16 8.25 8.22 10.41
CA VAL A 16 7.35 7.67 11.45
C VAL A 16 6.02 7.19 10.84
N HIS A 17 5.49 7.91 9.85
CA HIS A 17 4.24 7.55 9.20
C HIS A 17 4.37 6.35 8.26
N ARG A 18 5.55 6.09 7.67
CA ARG A 18 5.77 4.94 6.79
C ARG A 18 5.49 3.61 7.47
N GLU A 19 5.92 3.47 8.73
CA GLU A 19 5.64 2.28 9.55
C GLU A 19 4.14 2.08 9.76
N LEU A 20 3.40 3.16 10.08
CA LEU A 20 1.96 3.12 10.27
C LEU A 20 1.22 2.78 8.97
N ILE A 21 1.64 3.39 7.85
CA ILE A 21 1.06 3.10 6.52
C ILE A 21 1.31 1.64 6.14
N ALA A 22 2.55 1.16 6.28
CA ALA A 22 2.89 -0.24 5.99
C ALA A 22 2.07 -1.20 6.85
N SER A 23 1.96 -0.94 8.15
CA SER A 23 1.16 -1.73 9.08
C SER A 23 -0.34 -1.71 8.73
N GLY A 24 -0.86 -0.55 8.31
CA GLY A 24 -2.23 -0.40 7.84
C GLY A 24 -2.49 -1.25 6.58
N ILE A 25 -1.62 -1.18 5.59
CA ILE A 25 -1.74 -1.97 4.35
C ILE A 25 -1.64 -3.48 4.65
N VAL A 26 -0.65 -3.90 5.45
CA VAL A 26 -0.52 -5.30 5.90
C VAL A 26 -1.80 -5.78 6.57
N SER A 27 -2.36 -4.98 7.47
CA SER A 27 -3.61 -5.30 8.19
C SER A 27 -4.81 -5.46 7.25
N ILE A 28 -4.89 -4.65 6.17
CA ILE A 28 -5.93 -4.78 5.15
C ILE A 28 -5.83 -6.16 4.49
N PHE A 29 -4.64 -6.51 3.98
CA PHE A 29 -4.43 -7.80 3.31
C PHE A 29 -4.61 -8.99 4.26
N GLN A 30 -4.17 -8.85 5.51
CA GLN A 30 -4.36 -9.89 6.55
C GLN A 30 -5.83 -10.16 6.82
N LYS A 31 -6.66 -9.12 6.94
CA LYS A 31 -8.10 -9.27 7.15
C LYS A 31 -8.80 -9.90 5.95
N LEU A 32 -8.46 -9.47 4.73
CA LEU A 32 -9.07 -10.00 3.50
C LEU A 32 -8.67 -11.47 3.24
N TYR A 33 -7.50 -11.89 3.68
CA TYR A 33 -6.92 -13.20 3.35
C TYR A 33 -6.50 -14.01 4.58
N ALA A 34 -7.20 -13.88 5.69
CA ALA A 34 -6.85 -14.48 6.99
C ALA A 34 -6.49 -15.98 6.90
N HIS A 35 -7.24 -16.77 6.12
CA HIS A 35 -7.04 -18.22 5.98
C HIS A 35 -5.73 -18.61 5.25
N SER A 36 -5.14 -17.71 4.49
CA SER A 36 -3.91 -17.95 3.71
C SER A 36 -2.78 -16.99 4.08
N TRP A 37 -2.88 -16.36 5.25
CA TRP A 37 -1.87 -15.46 5.80
C TRP A 37 -0.81 -16.24 6.57
N GLY A 38 0.45 -15.84 6.42
CA GLY A 38 1.56 -16.48 7.14
C GLY A 38 2.70 -15.52 7.43
N PRO A 39 3.56 -15.83 8.42
CA PRO A 39 4.63 -14.94 8.87
C PRO A 39 5.61 -14.55 7.76
N ARG A 40 5.95 -15.48 6.87
CA ARG A 40 6.88 -15.23 5.77
C ARG A 40 6.29 -14.30 4.72
N LEU A 41 5.00 -14.46 4.40
CA LEU A 41 4.27 -13.56 3.51
C LEU A 41 4.26 -12.15 4.10
N GLU A 42 3.89 -12.03 5.37
CA GLU A 42 3.85 -10.75 6.08
C GLU A 42 5.21 -10.06 6.10
N TYR A 43 6.27 -10.79 6.42
CA TYR A 43 7.63 -10.27 6.45
C TYR A 43 8.09 -9.71 5.10
N ILE A 44 7.88 -10.46 4.00
CA ILE A 44 8.24 -10.01 2.66
C ILE A 44 7.38 -8.82 2.23
N LEU A 45 6.06 -8.88 2.45
CA LEU A 45 5.16 -7.79 2.08
C LEU A 45 5.51 -6.51 2.86
N ARG A 46 5.76 -6.60 4.16
CA ARG A 46 6.14 -5.44 4.99
C ARG A 46 7.42 -4.78 4.50
N ASN A 47 8.48 -5.55 4.25
CA ASN A 47 9.74 -5.00 3.71
C ASN A 47 9.54 -4.37 2.32
N THR A 48 8.71 -4.98 1.47
CA THR A 48 8.35 -4.43 0.16
C THR A 48 7.63 -3.08 0.31
N LEU A 49 6.65 -2.99 1.21
CA LEU A 49 5.90 -1.75 1.46
C LEU A 49 6.80 -0.64 2.02
N LEU A 50 7.62 -0.92 3.03
CA LEU A 50 8.54 0.05 3.60
C LEU A 50 9.53 0.59 2.55
N THR A 51 10.03 -0.29 1.68
CA THR A 51 10.89 0.09 0.56
C THR A 51 10.16 1.03 -0.40
N LEU A 52 8.94 0.70 -0.81
CA LEU A 52 8.17 1.48 -1.78
C LEU A 52 7.63 2.80 -1.21
N LEU A 53 7.33 2.86 0.08
CA LEU A 53 6.92 4.09 0.77
C LEU A 53 8.00 5.19 0.75
N SER A 54 9.26 4.84 0.50
CA SER A 54 10.34 5.81 0.28
C SER A 54 10.41 6.34 -1.16
N GLN A 55 9.62 5.79 -2.10
CA GLN A 55 9.81 5.94 -3.55
C GLN A 55 8.62 6.55 -4.30
N ASN A 56 7.70 7.24 -3.68
CA ASN A 56 6.48 7.74 -4.35
C ASN A 56 5.84 6.69 -5.28
N ALA A 57 5.69 5.49 -4.77
CA ALA A 57 5.25 4.32 -5.51
C ALA A 57 3.71 4.22 -5.62
N LYS A 58 3.25 3.25 -6.38
CA LYS A 58 1.84 2.87 -6.53
C LYS A 58 1.65 1.37 -6.30
N LEU A 59 0.41 0.92 -6.20
CA LEU A 59 0.10 -0.45 -5.80
C LEU A 59 0.74 -1.52 -6.70
N GLU A 60 0.82 -1.27 -8.02
CA GLU A 60 1.44 -2.22 -8.96
C GLU A 60 2.95 -2.39 -8.74
N ASP A 61 3.62 -1.41 -8.14
CA ASP A 61 5.05 -1.48 -7.88
C ASP A 61 5.41 -2.56 -6.86
N ILE A 62 4.45 -3.02 -6.03
CA ILE A 62 4.63 -4.21 -5.20
C ILE A 62 4.96 -5.43 -6.08
N LEU A 63 4.21 -5.63 -7.16
CA LEU A 63 4.45 -6.76 -8.07
C LEU A 63 5.81 -6.63 -8.76
N ARG A 64 6.15 -5.45 -9.25
CA ARG A 64 7.43 -5.18 -9.89
C ARG A 64 8.61 -5.40 -8.95
N MET A 65 8.48 -4.96 -7.71
CA MET A 65 9.53 -5.12 -6.69
C MET A 65 9.84 -6.60 -6.43
N LEU A 66 8.83 -7.46 -6.51
CA LEU A 66 8.96 -8.90 -6.27
C LEU A 66 9.40 -9.71 -7.50
N THR A 67 9.06 -9.26 -8.73
CA THR A 67 9.26 -10.05 -9.95
C THR A 67 10.29 -9.47 -10.91
N ASP A 68 10.49 -8.15 -10.94
CA ASP A 68 11.44 -7.49 -11.83
C ASP A 68 12.75 -7.17 -11.09
N GLU A 69 13.78 -7.96 -11.40
CA GLU A 69 15.11 -7.81 -10.78
C GLU A 69 15.76 -6.46 -11.09
N ARG A 70 15.60 -5.94 -12.31
CA ARG A 70 16.19 -4.67 -12.73
C ARG A 70 15.53 -3.50 -11.98
N TYR A 71 14.20 -3.54 -11.88
CA TYR A 71 13.45 -2.54 -11.11
C TYR A 71 13.86 -2.58 -9.64
N ARG A 72 13.89 -3.78 -9.04
CA ARG A 72 14.30 -3.98 -7.65
C ARG A 72 15.70 -3.45 -7.37
N HIS A 73 16.67 -3.79 -8.21
CA HIS A 73 18.06 -3.31 -8.07
C HIS A 73 18.12 -1.78 -8.04
N LYS A 74 17.48 -1.12 -9.01
CA LYS A 74 17.44 0.35 -9.09
C LYS A 74 16.83 0.97 -7.81
N VAL A 75 15.74 0.40 -7.30
CA VAL A 75 15.09 0.90 -6.09
C VAL A 75 15.99 0.69 -4.87
N VAL A 76 16.58 -0.51 -4.73
CA VAL A 76 17.44 -0.86 -3.59
C VAL A 76 18.71 0.00 -3.54
N GLU A 77 19.29 0.33 -4.69
CA GLU A 77 20.45 1.24 -4.77
C GLU A 77 20.14 2.63 -4.20
N SER A 78 18.92 3.12 -4.38
CA SER A 78 18.47 4.44 -3.91
C SER A 78 18.03 4.48 -2.44
N LEU A 79 18.05 3.34 -1.73
CA LEU A 79 17.66 3.30 -0.31
C LEU A 79 18.76 3.85 0.60
N ASP A 80 18.38 4.69 1.55
CA ASP A 80 19.24 5.12 2.66
C ASP A 80 19.19 4.14 3.84
N ASP A 81 18.10 3.38 3.97
CA ASP A 81 17.88 2.43 5.05
C ASP A 81 18.68 1.14 4.83
N LEU A 82 19.73 0.97 5.67
CA LEU A 82 20.62 -0.18 5.60
C LEU A 82 19.94 -1.51 5.95
N VAL A 83 18.90 -1.50 6.78
CA VAL A 83 18.18 -2.71 7.18
C VAL A 83 17.36 -3.22 5.99
N LEU A 84 16.62 -2.32 5.32
CA LEU A 84 15.88 -2.66 4.10
C LEU A 84 16.83 -3.09 2.97
N LYS A 85 17.96 -2.39 2.80
CA LYS A 85 18.97 -2.76 1.82
C LYS A 85 19.51 -4.16 2.05
N ASN A 86 19.88 -4.48 3.31
CA ASN A 86 20.35 -5.80 3.71
C ASN A 86 19.30 -6.89 3.45
N PHE A 87 18.01 -6.66 3.76
CA PHE A 87 16.94 -7.60 3.44
C PHE A 87 16.94 -7.99 1.96
N TRP A 88 17.00 -7.00 1.06
CA TRP A 88 16.98 -7.27 -0.38
C TRP A 88 18.23 -7.97 -0.88
N GLU A 89 19.40 -7.52 -0.47
CA GLU A 89 20.69 -8.02 -0.96
C GLU A 89 21.09 -9.37 -0.39
N THR A 90 20.83 -9.60 0.91
CA THR A 90 21.34 -10.79 1.60
C THR A 90 20.29 -11.84 1.85
N GLU A 91 19.01 -11.48 2.00
CA GLU A 91 17.95 -12.44 2.26
C GLU A 91 17.16 -12.75 0.99
N PHE A 92 16.49 -11.74 0.40
CA PHE A 92 15.59 -11.95 -0.72
C PHE A 92 16.31 -12.40 -2.00
N ASN A 93 17.36 -11.70 -2.41
CA ASN A 93 18.09 -12.03 -3.64
C ASN A 93 18.91 -13.33 -3.53
N LYS A 94 19.28 -13.75 -2.31
CA LYS A 94 19.97 -15.02 -2.08
C LYS A 94 19.04 -16.22 -1.91
N MET A 95 17.72 -16.03 -1.88
CA MET A 95 16.79 -17.16 -1.90
C MET A 95 16.97 -17.97 -3.19
N GLN A 96 16.95 -19.27 -3.06
CA GLN A 96 16.85 -20.16 -4.22
C GLN A 96 15.57 -19.83 -4.99
N GLU A 97 15.61 -19.88 -6.30
CA GLU A 97 14.50 -19.47 -7.17
C GLU A 97 13.16 -20.12 -6.79
N LYS A 98 13.17 -21.43 -6.55
CA LYS A 98 11.97 -22.17 -6.12
C LYS A 98 11.39 -21.61 -4.81
N GLN A 99 12.24 -21.41 -3.81
CA GLN A 99 11.82 -20.85 -2.51
C GLN A 99 11.29 -19.42 -2.63
N ARG A 100 11.91 -18.61 -3.49
CA ARG A 100 11.46 -17.25 -3.76
C ARG A 100 10.10 -17.24 -4.41
N ILE A 101 9.88 -18.06 -5.44
CA ILE A 101 8.58 -18.19 -6.12
C ILE A 101 7.49 -18.62 -5.13
N GLU A 102 7.74 -19.63 -4.33
CA GLU A 102 6.79 -20.09 -3.30
C GLU A 102 6.45 -18.99 -2.29
N ALA A 103 7.43 -18.21 -1.87
CA ALA A 103 7.25 -17.15 -0.88
C ALA A 103 6.48 -15.94 -1.42
N ILE A 104 6.68 -15.56 -2.69
CA ILE A 104 6.04 -14.38 -3.30
C ILE A 104 4.69 -14.69 -3.95
N SER A 105 4.44 -15.93 -4.41
CA SER A 105 3.20 -16.29 -5.10
C SER A 105 1.93 -15.88 -4.37
N PRO A 106 1.79 -16.05 -3.05
CA PRO A 106 0.62 -15.59 -2.33
C PRO A 106 0.44 -14.07 -2.37
N ILE A 107 1.54 -13.30 -2.35
CA ILE A 107 1.49 -11.83 -2.45
C ILE A 107 1.07 -11.43 -3.86
N LEU A 108 1.67 -12.03 -4.88
CA LEU A 108 1.36 -11.74 -6.29
C LEU A 108 -0.12 -12.01 -6.58
N ASN A 109 -0.67 -13.12 -6.10
CA ASN A 109 -2.07 -13.47 -6.28
C ASN A 109 -3.01 -12.44 -5.61
N LYS A 110 -2.71 -12.04 -4.38
CA LYS A 110 -3.54 -11.12 -3.60
C LYS A 110 -3.49 -9.68 -4.14
N VAL A 111 -2.30 -9.16 -4.39
CA VAL A 111 -2.12 -7.82 -4.94
C VAL A 111 -2.54 -7.78 -6.41
N GLY A 112 -2.18 -8.82 -7.18
CA GLY A 112 -2.51 -8.95 -8.59
C GLY A 112 -4.02 -8.89 -8.86
N GLN A 113 -4.83 -9.50 -8.01
CA GLN A 113 -6.29 -9.47 -8.10
C GLN A 113 -6.82 -8.02 -8.16
N PHE A 114 -6.27 -7.13 -7.37
CA PHE A 114 -6.71 -5.72 -7.33
C PHE A 114 -6.13 -4.90 -8.47
N VAL A 115 -4.88 -5.12 -8.84
CA VAL A 115 -4.22 -4.40 -9.94
C VAL A 115 -4.81 -4.79 -11.30
N THR A 116 -5.28 -6.03 -11.45
CA THR A 116 -5.94 -6.49 -12.68
C THR A 116 -7.37 -5.99 -12.84
N SER A 117 -8.06 -5.61 -11.76
CA SER A 117 -9.39 -5.00 -11.82
C SER A 117 -9.31 -3.58 -12.39
N PRO A 118 -9.90 -3.27 -13.57
CA PRO A 118 -9.84 -1.93 -14.14
C PRO A 118 -10.45 -0.86 -13.23
N LEU A 119 -11.51 -1.19 -12.50
CA LEU A 119 -12.20 -0.28 -11.59
C LEU A 119 -11.29 0.11 -10.42
N VAL A 120 -10.66 -0.87 -9.76
CA VAL A 120 -9.76 -0.63 -8.64
C VAL A 120 -8.48 0.03 -9.12
N ARG A 121 -7.87 -0.49 -10.20
CA ARG A 121 -6.64 0.05 -10.77
C ARG A 121 -6.76 1.54 -11.09
N ASN A 122 -7.88 1.97 -11.68
CA ASN A 122 -8.08 3.39 -12.01
C ASN A 122 -8.13 4.28 -10.77
N VAL A 123 -8.51 3.74 -9.62
CA VAL A 123 -8.55 4.47 -8.34
C VAL A 123 -7.18 4.44 -7.64
N VAL A 124 -6.58 3.26 -7.50
CA VAL A 124 -5.44 3.06 -6.58
C VAL A 124 -4.06 3.03 -7.25
N ASN A 125 -4.00 2.86 -8.58
CA ASN A 125 -2.72 2.79 -9.29
C ASN A 125 -2.28 4.18 -9.76
N THR A 126 -1.97 5.04 -8.82
CA THR A 126 -1.61 6.44 -9.03
C THR A 126 -0.48 6.84 -8.09
N ASN A 127 0.32 7.82 -8.52
CA ASN A 127 1.38 8.40 -7.69
C ASN A 127 0.86 9.53 -6.79
N GLN A 128 -0.36 10.04 -7.05
CA GLN A 128 -0.93 11.14 -6.28
C GLN A 128 -2.45 10.98 -6.14
N SER A 129 -2.97 11.25 -4.95
CA SER A 129 -4.41 11.29 -4.69
C SER A 129 -5.06 12.54 -5.31
N SER A 130 -6.36 12.43 -5.65
CA SER A 130 -7.13 13.56 -6.21
C SER A 130 -7.52 14.58 -5.15
N PHE A 131 -7.45 14.22 -3.88
CA PHE A 131 -7.80 15.06 -2.73
C PHE A 131 -7.04 14.60 -1.49
N SER A 132 -6.88 15.50 -0.53
CA SER A 132 -6.28 15.21 0.77
C SER A 132 -7.37 14.91 1.80
N ILE A 133 -7.27 13.77 2.48
CA ILE A 133 -8.14 13.45 3.63
C ILE A 133 -7.91 14.44 4.77
N GLU A 134 -6.65 14.84 4.98
CA GLU A 134 -6.27 15.83 6.00
C GLU A 134 -6.95 17.17 5.75
N ASP A 135 -6.94 17.66 4.49
CA ASP A 135 -7.63 18.90 4.12
C ASP A 135 -9.15 18.81 4.32
N VAL A 136 -9.75 17.65 4.01
CA VAL A 136 -11.18 17.44 4.23
C VAL A 136 -11.51 17.54 5.72
N MET A 137 -10.71 16.88 6.57
CA MET A 137 -10.92 16.88 8.03
C MET A 137 -10.69 18.27 8.64
N ASN A 138 -9.58 18.93 8.28
CA ASN A 138 -9.17 20.19 8.89
C ASN A 138 -10.05 21.38 8.43
N SER A 139 -10.62 21.27 7.21
CA SER A 139 -11.54 22.30 6.69
C SER A 139 -13.01 22.05 7.06
N GLY A 140 -13.33 21.04 7.88
CA GLY A 140 -14.70 20.69 8.25
C GLY A 140 -15.59 20.27 7.07
N LYS A 141 -15.00 19.75 5.99
CA LYS A 141 -15.73 19.32 4.78
C LYS A 141 -16.44 18.00 5.00
N ILE A 142 -17.55 17.79 4.29
CA ILE A 142 -18.28 16.52 4.30
C ILE A 142 -17.75 15.65 3.14
N LEU A 143 -17.27 14.44 3.47
CA LEU A 143 -16.84 13.44 2.50
C LEU A 143 -17.92 12.36 2.36
N LEU A 144 -18.56 12.28 1.20
CA LEU A 144 -19.52 11.23 0.88
C LEU A 144 -18.86 10.21 -0.06
N VAL A 145 -18.79 8.94 0.39
CA VAL A 145 -18.16 7.87 -0.36
C VAL A 145 -19.17 6.78 -0.68
N ASN A 146 -19.33 6.48 -1.96
CA ASN A 146 -20.19 5.39 -2.43
C ASN A 146 -19.34 4.18 -2.79
N LEU A 147 -19.34 3.17 -1.94
CA LEU A 147 -18.68 1.87 -2.13
C LEU A 147 -19.71 0.79 -2.48
N SER A 148 -20.49 1.00 -3.55
CA SER A 148 -21.53 0.08 -3.96
C SER A 148 -20.99 -1.31 -4.32
N GLN A 149 -21.24 -2.30 -3.46
CA GLN A 149 -20.82 -3.68 -3.65
C GLN A 149 -21.37 -4.29 -4.96
N GLY A 150 -22.60 -3.93 -5.35
CA GLY A 150 -23.19 -4.39 -6.59
C GLY A 150 -22.49 -3.91 -7.86
N LYS A 151 -21.68 -2.83 -7.78
CA LYS A 151 -20.87 -2.31 -8.90
C LYS A 151 -19.42 -2.73 -8.86
N LEU A 152 -18.86 -2.82 -7.67
CA LEU A 152 -17.43 -3.07 -7.45
C LEU A 152 -17.11 -4.55 -7.21
N GLY A 153 -18.07 -5.31 -6.72
CA GLY A 153 -17.85 -6.64 -6.14
C GLY A 153 -17.41 -6.57 -4.68
N GLU A 154 -17.54 -7.67 -3.96
CA GLU A 154 -17.30 -7.74 -2.51
C GLU A 154 -15.84 -7.42 -2.14
N ASP A 155 -14.88 -8.12 -2.76
CA ASP A 155 -13.45 -7.97 -2.46
C ASP A 155 -12.93 -6.55 -2.76
N ASN A 156 -13.32 -5.99 -3.90
CA ASN A 156 -12.92 -4.64 -4.29
C ASN A 156 -13.52 -3.58 -3.35
N THR A 157 -14.77 -3.76 -2.94
CA THR A 157 -15.44 -2.88 -1.98
C THR A 157 -14.74 -2.94 -0.62
N ALA A 158 -14.44 -4.15 -0.15
CA ALA A 158 -13.74 -4.35 1.11
C ALA A 158 -12.32 -3.72 1.09
N LEU A 159 -11.58 -3.91 0.00
CA LEU A 159 -10.27 -3.29 -0.17
C LEU A 159 -10.36 -1.76 -0.14
N LEU A 160 -11.15 -1.16 -1.03
CA LEU A 160 -11.25 0.30 -1.14
C LEU A 160 -11.77 0.93 0.16
N GLY A 161 -12.72 0.28 0.83
CA GLY A 161 -13.24 0.71 2.12
C GLY A 161 -12.17 0.67 3.21
N ALA A 162 -11.42 -0.43 3.31
CA ALA A 162 -10.34 -0.57 4.27
C ALA A 162 -9.20 0.43 4.03
N MET A 163 -8.86 0.68 2.74
CA MET A 163 -7.88 1.71 2.36
C MET A 163 -8.31 3.10 2.79
N LEU A 164 -9.56 3.45 2.53
CA LEU A 164 -10.10 4.76 2.91
C LEU A 164 -10.10 4.95 4.44
N ILE A 165 -10.55 3.93 5.18
CA ILE A 165 -10.55 3.96 6.65
C ILE A 165 -9.13 4.13 7.18
N THR A 166 -8.16 3.40 6.62
CA THR A 166 -6.75 3.52 7.00
C THR A 166 -6.22 4.93 6.75
N LYS A 167 -6.53 5.53 5.59
CA LYS A 167 -6.13 6.92 5.28
C LYS A 167 -6.79 7.93 6.23
N ILE A 168 -8.07 7.75 6.57
CA ILE A 168 -8.77 8.59 7.55
C ILE A 168 -8.11 8.45 8.93
N GLN A 169 -7.81 7.23 9.37
CA GLN A 169 -7.14 6.98 10.64
C GLN A 169 -5.77 7.66 10.70
N LEU A 170 -4.97 7.55 9.64
CA LEU A 170 -3.66 8.21 9.56
C LEU A 170 -3.79 9.73 9.60
N ALA A 171 -4.74 10.29 8.85
CA ALA A 171 -5.03 11.73 8.87
C ALA A 171 -5.47 12.20 10.26
N ALA A 172 -6.31 11.42 10.96
CA ALA A 172 -6.73 11.73 12.32
C ALA A 172 -5.55 11.68 13.32
N MET A 173 -4.66 10.69 13.19
CA MET A 173 -3.45 10.59 14.04
C MET A 173 -2.49 11.75 13.81
N ASN A 174 -2.39 12.27 12.58
CA ASN A 174 -1.55 13.43 12.26
C ASN A 174 -2.04 14.72 12.92
N ARG A 175 -3.31 14.79 13.34
CA ARG A 175 -3.85 15.96 14.03
C ARG A 175 -3.25 16.22 15.40
N VAL A 176 -2.56 15.26 15.99
CA VAL A 176 -1.82 15.47 17.25
C VAL A 176 -0.75 16.57 17.13
N TYR A 177 -0.31 16.85 15.92
CA TYR A 177 0.67 17.90 15.63
C TYR A 177 0.06 19.28 15.32
N ILE A 178 -1.28 19.38 15.31
CA ILE A 178 -2.00 20.63 15.11
C ILE A 178 -2.22 21.27 16.49
N PRO A 179 -1.87 22.58 16.68
CA PRO A 179 -2.15 23.26 17.93
C PRO A 179 -3.63 23.23 18.29
N GLU A 180 -3.96 23.15 19.59
CA GLU A 180 -5.36 23.08 20.09
C GLU A 180 -6.21 24.32 19.74
N GLU A 181 -5.58 25.42 19.32
CA GLU A 181 -6.27 26.69 19.00
C GLU A 181 -6.69 26.79 17.52
N GLU A 182 -6.40 25.76 16.71
CA GLU A 182 -6.81 25.64 15.31
C GLU A 182 -7.78 24.45 15.11
#